data_5e2d125ed62aec554e735ede2333a249
#
_entry.id   5e2d125ed62aec554e735ede2333a249
#
_cell.length_a   1.000
_cell.length_b   1.000
_cell.length_c   1.000
_cell.angle_alpha   90.00
_cell.angle_beta   90.00
_cell.angle_gamma   90.00
#
_symmetry.space_group_name_H-M   'P 1'
#
loop_
_entity.id
_entity.type
_entity.pdbx_description
1 polymer ?
#
loop_
_entity_poly.entity_id
_entity_poly.type
_entity_poly.pdbx_seq_one_letter_code
_entity_poly.pdbx_strand_id
1 'polypeptide(L)'
;MKIALINTVNLEENGISTFILNNSYLFSKWGEDVAIIAPNKVKKAFKKRIISKGIRLIELPMRDNSPQIYFWKLIKVLKKEKYDIVHVNGNSTTMSIELLAAWFAGIKVRIAHSHNTTADHTKINKLLRPIFNLTVNGRVACNIAAGKWLFHQKKFLVIRNGINLSHFHFDESLRENYRKTLKLNKDDILLGNVGRFNRQKNQVVLLDLIKQLGDNYYLVLVGSGVNFERIKKRVDSDVFLRKHIFFTGAVSDTSGWLNAMDLFLLPSLYEGQPYTLIEATASGLDAVVSNTISSENDLVSNISFERLDSPKDWVQKIKIPIANKRELRSNSYCQKLKEKGYDTTENAKMLLKYYKKKISLYK
;
A
#
# COMPACT_ATOMS: atom_id res chain seq x y z
N MET A 1 -25.26 1.71 -6.27
CA MET A 1 -24.81 3.13 -6.22
C MET A 1 -23.79 3.38 -7.31
N LYS A 2 -23.74 4.60 -7.82
CA LYS A 2 -22.72 4.99 -8.79
C LYS A 2 -21.60 5.79 -8.11
N ILE A 3 -20.38 5.27 -8.10
CA ILE A 3 -19.28 5.74 -7.26
C ILE A 3 -18.11 6.18 -8.14
N ALA A 4 -17.62 7.41 -7.97
CA ALA A 4 -16.36 7.86 -8.55
C ALA A 4 -15.27 7.89 -7.47
N LEU A 5 -14.22 7.09 -7.65
CA LEU A 5 -13.00 7.15 -6.83
C LEU A 5 -11.94 7.96 -7.58
N ILE A 6 -11.62 9.15 -7.07
CA ILE A 6 -10.63 10.05 -7.69
C ILE A 6 -9.29 9.88 -6.98
N ASN A 7 -8.23 9.63 -7.76
CA ASN A 7 -6.85 9.55 -7.26
C ASN A 7 -6.11 10.87 -7.55
N THR A 8 -5.70 11.61 -6.54
CA THR A 8 -4.99 12.90 -6.73
C THR A 8 -3.48 12.78 -6.89
N VAL A 9 -2.93 11.57 -6.86
CA VAL A 9 -1.52 11.28 -7.13
C VAL A 9 -1.36 10.48 -8.43
N ASN A 10 -0.13 10.18 -8.84
CA ASN A 10 0.09 9.27 -9.97
C ASN A 10 -0.51 7.89 -9.68
N LEU A 11 -1.18 7.33 -10.69
CA LEU A 11 -1.78 6.01 -10.58
C LEU A 11 -0.73 4.94 -10.93
N GLU A 12 -0.04 4.47 -9.90
CA GLU A 12 1.05 3.50 -9.95
C GLU A 12 1.10 2.65 -8.67
N GLU A 13 2.09 1.78 -8.52
CA GLU A 13 2.26 0.95 -7.33
C GLU A 13 2.61 1.81 -6.10
N ASN A 14 1.58 2.32 -5.43
CA ASN A 14 1.64 3.04 -4.16
C ASN A 14 0.40 2.75 -3.30
N GLY A 15 0.43 3.16 -2.03
CA GLY A 15 -0.64 2.85 -1.07
C GLY A 15 -2.01 3.39 -1.46
N ILE A 16 -2.09 4.62 -1.97
CA ILE A 16 -3.37 5.24 -2.40
C ILE A 16 -3.95 4.49 -3.60
N SER A 17 -3.13 4.23 -4.61
CA SER A 17 -3.57 3.51 -5.82
C SER A 17 -4.02 2.09 -5.49
N THR A 18 -3.30 1.40 -4.58
CA THR A 18 -3.67 0.05 -4.10
C THR A 18 -5.01 0.09 -3.36
N PHE A 19 -5.22 1.06 -2.47
CA PHE A 19 -6.49 1.26 -1.77
C PHE A 19 -7.65 1.45 -2.77
N ILE A 20 -7.48 2.35 -3.73
CA ILE A 20 -8.50 2.64 -4.76
C ILE A 20 -8.82 1.39 -5.58
N LEU A 21 -7.80 0.69 -6.08
CA LEU A 21 -7.99 -0.50 -6.91
C LEU A 21 -8.71 -1.62 -6.15
N ASN A 22 -8.31 -1.90 -4.91
CA ASN A 22 -8.90 -2.95 -4.09
C ASN A 22 -10.37 -2.65 -3.77
N ASN A 23 -10.68 -1.41 -3.35
CA ASN A 23 -12.06 -1.03 -3.07
C ASN A 23 -12.92 -1.00 -4.34
N SER A 24 -12.40 -0.47 -5.47
CA SER A 24 -13.13 -0.49 -6.74
C SER A 24 -13.50 -1.90 -7.16
N TYR A 25 -12.57 -2.84 -7.04
CA TYR A 25 -12.79 -4.25 -7.38
C TYR A 25 -13.87 -4.89 -6.48
N LEU A 26 -13.77 -4.70 -5.17
CA LEU A 26 -14.75 -5.26 -4.23
C LEU A 26 -16.14 -4.65 -4.43
N PHE A 27 -16.24 -3.34 -4.61
CA PHE A 27 -17.51 -2.66 -4.87
C PHE A 27 -18.15 -3.14 -6.17
N SER A 28 -17.38 -3.25 -7.26
CA SER A 28 -17.85 -3.79 -8.53
C SER A 28 -18.33 -5.23 -8.38
N LYS A 29 -17.59 -6.09 -7.67
CA LYS A 29 -17.98 -7.47 -7.37
C LYS A 29 -19.28 -7.56 -6.57
N TRP A 30 -19.61 -6.55 -5.77
CA TRP A 30 -20.86 -6.47 -4.99
C TRP A 30 -21.99 -5.72 -5.73
N GLY A 31 -21.84 -5.49 -7.05
CA GLY A 31 -22.87 -4.92 -7.92
C GLY A 31 -22.98 -3.39 -7.90
N GLU A 32 -21.96 -2.69 -7.37
CA GLU A 32 -21.92 -1.23 -7.44
C GLU A 32 -21.28 -0.77 -8.77
N ASP A 33 -21.80 0.31 -9.37
CA ASP A 33 -21.17 0.93 -10.57
C ASP A 33 -20.03 1.83 -10.13
N VAL A 34 -18.77 1.43 -10.41
CA VAL A 34 -17.59 2.12 -9.94
C VAL A 34 -16.69 2.56 -11.09
N ALA A 35 -16.23 3.80 -11.03
CA ALA A 35 -15.17 4.29 -11.91
C ALA A 35 -14.00 4.87 -11.10
N ILE A 36 -12.80 4.62 -11.60
CA ILE A 36 -11.57 5.31 -11.17
C ILE A 36 -11.36 6.50 -12.07
N ILE A 37 -11.18 7.69 -11.50
CA ILE A 37 -10.84 8.91 -12.24
C ILE A 37 -9.40 9.28 -11.90
N ALA A 38 -8.56 9.40 -12.93
CA ALA A 38 -7.13 9.69 -12.82
C ALA A 38 -6.81 11.06 -13.43
N PRO A 39 -6.54 12.10 -12.61
CA PRO A 39 -6.13 13.42 -13.04
C PRO A 39 -4.63 13.56 -13.31
N ASN A 40 -3.88 12.50 -13.13
CA ASN A 40 -2.42 12.49 -13.22
C ASN A 40 -1.95 11.28 -14.05
N LYS A 41 -0.63 11.09 -14.10
CA LYS A 41 -0.02 10.04 -14.93
C LYS A 41 -0.47 8.64 -14.48
N VAL A 42 -0.83 7.81 -15.45
CA VAL A 42 -1.20 6.40 -15.24
C VAL A 42 -0.11 5.49 -15.79
N LYS A 43 0.49 4.68 -14.93
CA LYS A 43 1.52 3.72 -15.33
C LYS A 43 0.91 2.56 -16.10
N LYS A 44 1.49 2.20 -17.25
CA LYS A 44 0.95 1.16 -18.15
C LYS A 44 0.63 -0.17 -17.44
N ALA A 45 1.52 -0.64 -16.57
CA ALA A 45 1.31 -1.88 -15.81
C ALA A 45 0.09 -1.76 -14.88
N PHE A 46 -0.06 -0.65 -14.17
CA PHE A 46 -1.20 -0.41 -13.27
C PHE A 46 -2.52 -0.26 -14.04
N LYS A 47 -2.49 0.40 -15.21
CA LYS A 47 -3.64 0.48 -16.13
C LYS A 47 -4.11 -0.90 -16.58
N LYS A 48 -3.19 -1.80 -16.96
CA LYS A 48 -3.52 -3.19 -17.29
C LYS A 48 -4.22 -3.91 -16.14
N ARG A 49 -3.75 -3.72 -14.89
CA ARG A 49 -4.38 -4.31 -13.69
C ARG A 49 -5.79 -3.80 -13.42
N ILE A 50 -6.06 -2.51 -13.67
CA ILE A 50 -7.42 -1.94 -13.55
C ILE A 50 -8.35 -2.59 -14.58
N ILE A 51 -7.93 -2.62 -15.85
CA ILE A 51 -8.72 -3.15 -16.97
C ILE A 51 -8.97 -4.64 -16.78
N SER A 52 -7.97 -5.44 -16.39
CA SER A 52 -8.13 -6.89 -16.17
C SER A 52 -9.10 -7.24 -15.03
N LYS A 53 -9.35 -6.29 -14.12
CA LYS A 53 -10.38 -6.43 -13.06
C LYS A 53 -11.76 -5.92 -13.48
N GLY A 54 -11.95 -5.53 -14.74
CA GLY A 54 -13.21 -5.01 -15.26
C GLY A 54 -13.59 -3.63 -14.73
N ILE A 55 -12.65 -2.87 -14.16
CA ILE A 55 -12.92 -1.56 -13.58
C ILE A 55 -12.81 -0.48 -14.65
N ARG A 56 -13.79 0.41 -14.69
CA ARG A 56 -13.79 1.56 -15.60
C ARG A 56 -12.77 2.62 -15.14
N LEU A 57 -11.85 2.98 -16.04
CA LEU A 57 -10.84 4.02 -15.83
C LEU A 57 -11.16 5.23 -16.71
N ILE A 58 -11.21 6.41 -16.12
CA ILE A 58 -11.39 7.69 -16.80
C ILE A 58 -10.12 8.51 -16.59
N GLU A 59 -9.36 8.68 -17.65
CA GLU A 59 -8.15 9.53 -17.64
C GLU A 59 -8.54 10.97 -18.06
N LEU A 60 -8.10 11.93 -17.26
CA LEU A 60 -8.32 13.35 -17.51
C LEU A 60 -6.98 14.06 -17.77
N PRO A 61 -6.99 15.29 -18.33
CA PRO A 61 -5.77 16.08 -18.46
C PRO A 61 -5.05 16.22 -17.13
N MET A 62 -3.72 16.27 -17.17
CA MET A 62 -2.92 16.38 -15.97
C MET A 62 -3.27 17.64 -15.18
N ARG A 63 -3.69 17.43 -13.93
CA ARG A 63 -4.11 18.46 -12.99
C ARG A 63 -3.03 19.53 -12.78
N ASP A 64 -1.76 19.10 -12.66
CA ASP A 64 -0.65 19.99 -12.35
C ASP A 64 -0.24 20.85 -13.56
N ASN A 65 -0.46 20.35 -14.79
CA ASN A 65 -0.09 21.07 -16.02
C ASN A 65 -1.19 22.03 -16.51
N SER A 66 -2.45 21.67 -16.27
CA SER A 66 -3.60 22.42 -16.80
C SER A 66 -4.79 22.35 -15.84
N PRO A 67 -4.68 22.93 -14.64
CA PRO A 67 -5.69 22.77 -13.59
C PRO A 67 -7.10 23.29 -13.99
N GLN A 68 -7.17 24.34 -14.79
CA GLN A 68 -8.43 24.90 -15.29
C GLN A 68 -9.12 23.94 -16.27
N ILE A 69 -8.38 23.41 -17.26
CA ILE A 69 -8.91 22.46 -18.24
C ILE A 69 -9.35 21.18 -17.52
N TYR A 70 -8.54 20.69 -16.58
CA TYR A 70 -8.87 19.57 -15.74
C TYR A 70 -10.18 19.78 -14.99
N PHE A 71 -10.33 20.92 -14.30
CA PHE A 71 -11.51 21.26 -13.49
C PHE A 71 -12.81 21.21 -14.33
N TRP A 72 -12.84 21.90 -15.47
CA TRP A 72 -14.02 21.93 -16.34
C TRP A 72 -14.33 20.56 -16.98
N LYS A 73 -13.29 19.81 -17.40
CA LYS A 73 -13.50 18.44 -17.90
C LYS A 73 -14.03 17.51 -16.81
N LEU A 74 -13.54 17.64 -15.59
CA LEU A 74 -14.05 16.85 -14.45
C LEU A 74 -15.53 17.16 -14.20
N ILE A 75 -15.94 18.44 -14.16
CA ILE A 75 -17.36 18.82 -14.03
C ILE A 75 -18.19 18.17 -15.14
N LYS A 76 -17.74 18.24 -16.40
CA LYS A 76 -18.45 17.67 -17.54
C LYS A 76 -18.64 16.15 -17.39
N VAL A 77 -17.60 15.44 -16.98
CA VAL A 77 -17.66 14.00 -16.72
C VAL A 77 -18.62 13.68 -15.59
N LEU A 78 -18.50 14.37 -14.46
CA LEU A 78 -19.35 14.13 -13.27
C LEU A 78 -20.83 14.41 -13.56
N LYS A 79 -21.16 15.48 -14.30
CA LYS A 79 -22.54 15.80 -14.72
C LYS A 79 -23.09 14.74 -15.68
N LYS A 80 -22.31 14.31 -16.67
CA LYS A 80 -22.72 13.29 -17.64
C LYS A 80 -23.01 11.96 -16.98
N GLU A 81 -22.14 11.55 -16.07
CA GLU A 81 -22.18 10.24 -15.44
C GLU A 81 -23.17 10.14 -14.26
N LYS A 82 -23.57 11.26 -13.65
CA LYS A 82 -24.54 11.34 -12.53
C LYS A 82 -24.16 10.41 -11.36
N TYR A 83 -22.96 10.55 -10.83
CA TYR A 83 -22.51 9.77 -9.67
C TYR A 83 -23.31 10.14 -8.41
N ASP A 84 -23.62 9.13 -7.59
CA ASP A 84 -24.16 9.32 -6.25
C ASP A 84 -23.11 9.84 -5.28
N ILE A 85 -21.86 9.39 -5.48
CA ILE A 85 -20.73 9.66 -4.60
C ILE A 85 -19.49 10.01 -5.41
N VAL A 86 -18.81 11.06 -4.97
CA VAL A 86 -17.43 11.35 -5.35
C VAL A 86 -16.55 11.20 -4.11
N HIS A 87 -15.61 10.26 -4.15
CA HIS A 87 -14.63 10.01 -3.10
C HIS A 87 -13.23 10.33 -3.59
N VAL A 88 -12.66 11.41 -3.06
CA VAL A 88 -11.36 11.95 -3.45
C VAL A 88 -10.29 11.43 -2.49
N ASN A 89 -9.28 10.79 -3.03
CA ASN A 89 -8.16 10.21 -2.29
C ASN A 89 -6.91 11.06 -2.48
N GLY A 90 -6.34 11.56 -1.39
CA GLY A 90 -5.18 12.45 -1.43
C GLY A 90 -4.64 12.79 -0.04
N ASN A 91 -3.74 13.77 0.00
CA ASN A 91 -2.98 14.09 1.20
C ASN A 91 -3.16 15.53 1.71
N SER A 92 -3.98 16.36 1.05
CA SER A 92 -4.07 17.77 1.43
C SER A 92 -5.40 18.42 1.03
N THR A 93 -5.60 19.65 1.47
CA THR A 93 -6.78 20.45 1.08
C THR A 93 -6.81 20.79 -0.41
N THR A 94 -5.75 20.47 -1.18
CA THR A 94 -5.80 20.60 -2.65
C THR A 94 -6.88 19.72 -3.28
N MET A 95 -7.38 18.70 -2.57
CA MET A 95 -8.58 17.95 -2.94
C MET A 95 -9.84 18.81 -3.06
N SER A 96 -9.79 20.07 -2.61
CA SER A 96 -10.89 21.02 -2.82
C SER A 96 -11.20 21.27 -4.29
N ILE A 97 -10.24 21.08 -5.20
CA ILE A 97 -10.47 21.20 -6.65
C ILE A 97 -11.50 20.17 -7.10
N GLU A 98 -11.30 18.91 -6.75
CA GLU A 98 -12.19 17.80 -7.09
C GLU A 98 -13.52 17.88 -6.36
N LEU A 99 -13.49 18.27 -5.07
CA LEU A 99 -14.69 18.42 -4.25
C LEU A 99 -15.56 19.59 -4.74
N LEU A 100 -14.94 20.69 -5.17
CA LEU A 100 -15.63 21.84 -5.75
C LEU A 100 -16.24 21.50 -7.13
N ALA A 101 -15.48 20.78 -7.96
CA ALA A 101 -15.99 20.29 -9.24
C ALA A 101 -17.20 19.35 -9.05
N ALA A 102 -17.16 18.48 -8.05
CA ALA A 102 -18.28 17.62 -7.68
C ALA A 102 -19.49 18.42 -7.17
N TRP A 103 -19.25 19.49 -6.42
CA TRP A 103 -20.32 20.39 -5.98
C TRP A 103 -21.00 21.09 -7.17
N PHE A 104 -20.23 21.68 -8.08
CA PHE A 104 -20.77 22.28 -9.31
C PHE A 104 -21.44 21.27 -10.24
N ALA A 105 -21.06 20.01 -10.17
CA ALA A 105 -21.73 18.92 -10.89
C ALA A 105 -23.04 18.47 -10.22
N GLY A 106 -23.40 19.00 -9.03
CA GLY A 106 -24.59 18.63 -8.31
C GLY A 106 -24.49 17.35 -7.48
N ILE A 107 -23.26 16.80 -7.29
CA ILE A 107 -23.05 15.60 -6.50
C ILE A 107 -23.29 15.88 -5.02
N LYS A 108 -24.24 15.18 -4.42
CA LYS A 108 -24.66 15.40 -3.02
C LYS A 108 -23.66 14.88 -2.00
N VAL A 109 -23.00 13.73 -2.26
CA VAL A 109 -22.03 13.09 -1.35
C VAL A 109 -20.61 13.27 -1.87
N ARG A 110 -19.83 14.07 -1.16
CA ARG A 110 -18.46 14.46 -1.50
C ARG A 110 -17.52 14.14 -0.36
N ILE A 111 -16.70 13.10 -0.55
CA ILE A 111 -15.85 12.53 0.49
C ILE A 111 -14.39 12.87 0.21
N ALA A 112 -13.68 13.33 1.23
CA ALA A 112 -12.22 13.42 1.23
C ALA A 112 -11.62 12.29 2.06
N HIS A 113 -10.57 11.63 1.54
CA HIS A 113 -9.83 10.59 2.23
C HIS A 113 -8.36 11.00 2.41
N SER A 114 -7.94 11.12 3.65
CA SER A 114 -6.57 11.44 4.03
C SER A 114 -5.72 10.17 4.13
N HIS A 115 -4.63 10.12 3.36
CA HIS A 115 -3.72 8.97 3.33
C HIS A 115 -2.33 9.25 3.93
N ASN A 116 -2.05 10.49 4.37
CA ASN A 116 -0.76 10.88 4.93
C ASN A 116 -0.91 12.03 5.94
N THR A 117 0.13 12.28 6.72
CA THR A 117 0.24 13.38 7.69
C THR A 117 1.06 14.57 7.19
N THR A 118 1.42 14.58 5.90
CA THR A 118 2.24 15.64 5.28
C THR A 118 1.64 16.13 3.97
N ALA A 119 1.97 17.35 3.59
CA ALA A 119 1.67 17.94 2.28
C ALA A 119 2.88 18.71 1.77
N ASP A 120 3.16 18.55 0.47
CA ASP A 120 4.32 19.19 -0.19
C ASP A 120 4.18 20.73 -0.26
N HIS A 121 2.95 21.24 -0.26
CA HIS A 121 2.65 22.67 -0.45
C HIS A 121 1.87 23.26 0.73
N THR A 122 2.56 23.56 1.83
CA THR A 122 1.93 24.03 3.08
C THR A 122 1.16 25.35 2.92
N LYS A 123 1.65 26.30 2.13
CA LYS A 123 0.95 27.59 1.86
C LYS A 123 -0.37 27.38 1.10
N ILE A 124 -0.36 26.58 0.04
CA ILE A 124 -1.55 26.24 -0.75
C ILE A 124 -2.55 25.46 0.12
N ASN A 125 -2.05 24.56 0.98
CA ASN A 125 -2.88 23.81 1.91
C ASN A 125 -3.64 24.72 2.88
N LYS A 126 -3.02 25.80 3.37
CA LYS A 126 -3.69 26.81 4.22
C LYS A 126 -4.71 27.62 3.43
N LEU A 127 -4.35 28.08 2.23
CA LEU A 127 -5.21 28.92 1.38
C LEU A 127 -6.51 28.20 0.96
N LEU A 128 -6.41 26.92 0.59
CA LEU A 128 -7.56 26.13 0.12
C LEU A 128 -8.42 25.57 1.26
N ARG A 129 -8.03 25.72 2.51
CA ARG A 129 -8.74 25.20 3.68
C ARG A 129 -10.21 25.65 3.77
N PRO A 130 -10.58 26.92 3.58
CA PRO A 130 -11.97 27.34 3.61
C PRO A 130 -12.83 26.64 2.57
N ILE A 131 -12.35 26.57 1.31
CA ILE A 131 -13.04 25.90 0.21
C ILE A 131 -13.19 24.41 0.48
N PHE A 132 -12.12 23.79 0.99
CA PHE A 132 -12.14 22.38 1.38
C PHE A 132 -13.23 22.10 2.43
N ASN A 133 -13.28 22.90 3.49
CA ASN A 133 -14.26 22.72 4.56
C ASN A 133 -15.71 22.95 4.11
N LEU A 134 -15.94 23.87 3.16
CA LEU A 134 -17.25 24.14 2.58
C LEU A 134 -17.72 23.00 1.68
N THR A 135 -16.83 22.41 0.91
CA THR A 135 -17.19 21.43 -0.13
C THR A 135 -17.23 19.99 0.35
N VAL A 136 -16.45 19.64 1.39
CA VAL A 136 -16.39 18.27 1.94
C VAL A 136 -17.56 18.03 2.91
N ASN A 137 -18.31 16.93 2.70
CA ASN A 137 -19.37 16.52 3.63
C ASN A 137 -19.22 15.07 4.14
N GLY A 138 -18.25 14.32 3.61
CA GLY A 138 -17.80 13.04 4.12
C GLY A 138 -16.29 13.07 4.39
N ARG A 139 -15.84 12.54 5.53
CA ARG A 139 -14.43 12.55 5.94
C ARG A 139 -13.97 11.16 6.30
N VAL A 140 -12.91 10.71 5.66
CA VAL A 140 -12.29 9.38 5.84
C VAL A 140 -10.78 9.56 6.00
N ALA A 141 -10.13 8.73 6.80
CA ALA A 141 -8.68 8.75 6.95
C ALA A 141 -8.14 7.34 7.10
N CYS A 142 -6.92 7.09 6.62
CA CYS A 142 -6.27 5.78 6.74
C CYS A 142 -5.83 5.46 8.19
N ASN A 143 -5.64 6.47 9.02
CA ASN A 143 -5.35 6.35 10.45
C ASN A 143 -5.77 7.63 11.20
N ILE A 144 -5.69 7.59 12.53
CA ILE A 144 -6.08 8.70 13.39
C ILE A 144 -5.20 9.94 13.15
N ALA A 145 -3.89 9.75 12.98
CA ALA A 145 -2.95 10.86 12.77
C ALA A 145 -3.25 11.61 11.46
N ALA A 146 -3.44 10.89 10.35
CA ALA A 146 -3.80 11.47 9.06
C ALA A 146 -5.16 12.20 9.11
N GLY A 147 -6.12 11.65 9.85
CA GLY A 147 -7.42 12.28 10.05
C GLY A 147 -7.33 13.58 10.87
N LYS A 148 -6.63 13.55 11.99
CA LYS A 148 -6.40 14.74 12.81
C LYS A 148 -5.64 15.82 12.03
N TRP A 149 -4.63 15.43 11.25
CA TRP A 149 -3.85 16.36 10.43
C TRP A 149 -4.70 17.09 9.38
N LEU A 150 -5.55 16.37 8.62
CA LEU A 150 -6.33 16.97 7.55
C LEU A 150 -7.62 17.63 8.05
N PHE A 151 -8.34 16.98 8.95
CA PHE A 151 -9.69 17.39 9.37
C PHE A 151 -9.73 18.12 10.72
N HIS A 152 -8.59 18.23 11.43
CA HIS A 152 -8.48 18.80 12.77
C HIS A 152 -9.47 18.13 13.73
N GLN A 153 -10.34 18.95 14.38
CA GLN A 153 -11.33 18.48 15.36
C GLN A 153 -12.61 17.91 14.74
N LYS A 154 -12.77 17.92 13.39
CA LYS A 154 -13.97 17.39 12.74
C LYS A 154 -13.98 15.86 12.79
N LYS A 155 -15.17 15.29 13.05
CA LYS A 155 -15.33 13.82 13.06
C LYS A 155 -15.04 13.21 11.69
N PHE A 156 -14.35 12.10 11.67
CA PHE A 156 -14.01 11.32 10.47
C PHE A 156 -14.11 9.83 10.76
N LEU A 157 -14.27 9.03 9.69
CA LEU A 157 -14.21 7.59 9.74
C LEU A 157 -12.76 7.13 9.48
N VAL A 158 -12.27 6.20 10.27
CA VAL A 158 -10.96 5.56 10.01
C VAL A 158 -11.18 4.29 9.20
N ILE A 159 -10.58 4.23 8.01
CA ILE A 159 -10.49 3.06 7.14
C ILE A 159 -9.03 2.78 6.89
N ARG A 160 -8.48 1.78 7.55
CA ARG A 160 -7.07 1.43 7.46
C ARG A 160 -6.70 0.89 6.08
N ASN A 161 -5.43 0.97 5.74
CA ASN A 161 -4.88 0.35 4.54
C ASN A 161 -4.85 -1.17 4.73
N GLY A 162 -5.97 -1.83 4.48
CA GLY A 162 -6.11 -3.28 4.61
C GLY A 162 -5.56 -4.04 3.40
N ILE A 163 -5.27 -5.31 3.63
CA ILE A 163 -4.89 -6.29 2.61
C ILE A 163 -5.94 -7.41 2.53
N ASN A 164 -5.88 -8.22 1.49
CA ASN A 164 -6.65 -9.46 1.44
C ASN A 164 -5.95 -10.52 2.31
N LEU A 165 -6.38 -10.65 3.56
CA LEU A 165 -5.75 -11.55 4.54
C LEU A 165 -5.76 -13.01 4.08
N SER A 166 -6.84 -13.48 3.45
CA SER A 166 -6.92 -14.86 2.95
C SER A 166 -5.95 -15.14 1.79
N HIS A 167 -5.63 -14.13 0.99
CA HIS A 167 -4.67 -14.24 -0.11
C HIS A 167 -3.21 -14.34 0.38
N PHE A 168 -2.92 -13.66 1.48
CA PHE A 168 -1.58 -13.66 2.09
C PHE A 168 -1.41 -14.66 3.22
N HIS A 169 -2.47 -15.41 3.53
CA HIS A 169 -2.38 -16.50 4.49
C HIS A 169 -1.31 -17.52 4.08
N PHE A 170 -0.63 -18.12 5.07
CA PHE A 170 0.39 -19.13 4.81
C PHE A 170 -0.19 -20.35 4.08
N ASP A 171 0.53 -20.81 3.07
CA ASP A 171 0.22 -21.99 2.26
C ASP A 171 1.52 -22.79 2.04
N GLU A 172 1.58 -23.99 2.60
CA GLU A 172 2.78 -24.85 2.51
C GLU A 172 3.08 -25.25 1.06
N SER A 173 2.06 -25.50 0.24
CA SER A 173 2.24 -25.86 -1.17
C SER A 173 2.87 -24.73 -1.96
N LEU A 174 2.46 -23.48 -1.73
CA LEU A 174 3.12 -22.31 -2.31
C LEU A 174 4.56 -22.19 -1.83
N ARG A 175 4.80 -22.39 -0.52
CA ARG A 175 6.15 -22.38 0.04
C ARG A 175 7.08 -23.37 -0.67
N GLU A 176 6.67 -24.64 -0.73
CA GLU A 176 7.47 -25.70 -1.37
C GLU A 176 7.73 -25.40 -2.84
N ASN A 177 6.71 -25.00 -3.60
CA ASN A 177 6.81 -24.68 -5.01
C ASN A 177 7.82 -23.54 -5.28
N TYR A 178 7.74 -22.44 -4.53
CA TYR A 178 8.64 -21.30 -4.72
C TYR A 178 10.06 -21.60 -4.26
N ARG A 179 10.27 -22.34 -3.16
CA ARG A 179 11.60 -22.77 -2.71
C ARG A 179 12.25 -23.71 -3.71
N LYS A 180 11.47 -24.62 -4.33
CA LYS A 180 11.95 -25.51 -5.39
C LYS A 180 12.44 -24.73 -6.61
N THR A 181 11.79 -23.64 -7.02
CA THR A 181 12.28 -22.80 -8.13
C THR A 181 13.65 -22.18 -7.85
N LEU A 182 13.96 -21.94 -6.57
CA LEU A 182 15.26 -21.42 -6.12
C LEU A 182 16.29 -22.53 -5.84
N LYS A 183 15.91 -23.81 -5.97
CA LYS A 183 16.74 -24.98 -5.67
C LYS A 183 17.26 -24.97 -4.22
N LEU A 184 16.46 -24.49 -3.28
CA LEU A 184 16.79 -24.46 -1.86
C LEU A 184 16.55 -25.81 -1.21
N ASN A 185 17.45 -26.20 -0.30
CA ASN A 185 17.28 -27.35 0.57
C ASN A 185 16.33 -27.03 1.75
N LYS A 186 15.95 -28.08 2.47
CA LYS A 186 15.04 -27.93 3.62
C LYS A 186 15.62 -27.07 4.74
N ASP A 187 16.93 -27.18 4.96
CA ASP A 187 17.66 -26.51 6.04
C ASP A 187 18.18 -25.11 5.63
N ASP A 188 18.02 -24.73 4.36
CA ASP A 188 18.38 -23.40 3.90
C ASP A 188 17.41 -22.37 4.44
N ILE A 189 17.93 -21.23 4.89
CA ILE A 189 17.14 -20.11 5.42
C ILE A 189 16.99 -19.05 4.34
N LEU A 190 15.76 -18.78 3.91
CA LEU A 190 15.45 -17.77 2.91
C LEU A 190 14.99 -16.47 3.58
N LEU A 191 15.86 -15.49 3.62
CA LEU A 191 15.54 -14.12 3.97
C LEU A 191 14.85 -13.42 2.81
N GLY A 192 13.97 -12.45 3.05
CA GLY A 192 13.31 -11.76 1.97
C GLY A 192 13.04 -10.28 2.19
N ASN A 193 13.05 -9.54 1.09
CA ASN A 193 12.62 -8.16 1.04
C ASN A 193 11.69 -7.94 -0.16
N VAL A 194 10.58 -7.25 0.07
CA VAL A 194 9.62 -6.89 -0.98
C VAL A 194 9.49 -5.38 -1.03
N GLY A 195 9.79 -4.78 -2.18
CA GLY A 195 9.66 -3.33 -2.33
C GLY A 195 10.28 -2.75 -3.58
N ARG A 196 9.99 -1.45 -3.81
CA ARG A 196 10.60 -0.70 -4.91
C ARG A 196 12.08 -0.48 -4.64
N PHE A 197 12.95 -0.75 -5.61
CA PHE A 197 14.38 -0.49 -5.49
C PHE A 197 14.67 1.01 -5.61
N ASN A 198 14.70 1.70 -4.47
CA ASN A 198 14.97 3.13 -4.38
C ASN A 198 15.78 3.45 -3.10
N ARG A 199 16.11 4.72 -2.92
CA ARG A 199 16.85 5.17 -1.73
C ARG A 199 16.09 4.88 -0.43
N GLN A 200 14.78 5.07 -0.42
CA GLN A 200 13.94 4.88 0.77
C GLN A 200 14.00 3.45 1.31
N LYS A 201 13.90 2.45 0.42
CA LYS A 201 13.86 1.02 0.80
C LYS A 201 15.22 0.44 1.17
N ASN A 202 16.31 1.08 0.77
CA ASN A 202 17.68 0.84 1.22
C ASN A 202 18.17 -0.62 1.16
N GLN A 203 17.72 -1.37 0.14
CA GLN A 203 18.08 -2.80 -0.02
C GLN A 203 19.59 -3.07 -0.06
N VAL A 204 20.38 -2.06 -0.38
CA VAL A 204 21.84 -2.19 -0.50
C VAL A 204 22.51 -2.71 0.77
N VAL A 205 21.98 -2.38 1.96
CA VAL A 205 22.54 -2.84 3.24
C VAL A 205 22.38 -4.35 3.44
N LEU A 206 21.37 -4.96 2.82
CA LEU A 206 21.14 -6.40 2.91
C LEU A 206 22.25 -7.21 2.24
N LEU A 207 22.95 -6.63 1.26
CA LEU A 207 24.08 -7.28 0.58
C LEU A 207 25.27 -7.49 1.53
N ASP A 208 25.48 -6.56 2.45
CA ASP A 208 26.56 -6.64 3.44
C ASP A 208 26.16 -7.53 4.61
N LEU A 209 24.87 -7.58 4.95
CA LEU A 209 24.35 -8.46 5.99
C LEU A 209 24.43 -9.93 5.60
N ILE A 210 24.05 -10.31 4.36
CA ILE A 210 24.04 -11.70 3.93
C ILE A 210 25.44 -12.34 4.00
N LYS A 211 26.50 -11.56 3.73
CA LYS A 211 27.89 -12.02 3.84
C LYS A 211 28.32 -12.41 5.26
N GLN A 212 27.62 -11.90 6.30
CA GLN A 212 27.96 -12.13 7.70
C GLN A 212 27.18 -13.31 8.31
N LEU A 213 26.25 -13.93 7.56
CA LEU A 213 25.35 -14.95 8.10
C LEU A 213 25.89 -16.38 7.96
N GLY A 214 26.35 -16.76 6.80
CA GLY A 214 26.86 -18.12 6.51
C GLY A 214 26.23 -18.70 5.25
N ASP A 215 26.72 -19.88 4.86
CA ASP A 215 26.43 -20.48 3.55
C ASP A 215 25.00 -21.03 3.38
N ASN A 216 24.28 -21.26 4.46
CA ASN A 216 22.89 -21.73 4.43
C ASN A 216 21.86 -20.60 4.43
N TYR A 217 22.31 -19.34 4.38
CA TYR A 217 21.41 -18.17 4.29
C TYR A 217 21.35 -17.67 2.85
N TYR A 218 20.14 -17.47 2.37
CA TYR A 218 19.83 -16.92 1.06
C TYR A 218 18.95 -15.69 1.20
N LEU A 219 18.97 -14.82 0.19
CA LEU A 219 18.17 -13.60 0.18
C LEU A 219 17.40 -13.48 -1.13
N VAL A 220 16.08 -13.35 -1.06
CA VAL A 220 15.27 -13.01 -2.23
C VAL A 220 14.85 -11.53 -2.17
N LEU A 221 15.14 -10.82 -3.24
CA LEU A 221 14.80 -9.41 -3.44
C LEU A 221 13.70 -9.29 -4.48
N VAL A 222 12.49 -8.99 -4.01
CA VAL A 222 11.28 -8.92 -4.84
C VAL A 222 10.94 -7.47 -5.16
N GLY A 223 10.95 -7.13 -6.45
CA GLY A 223 10.62 -5.79 -6.92
C GLY A 223 11.55 -5.26 -7.99
N SER A 224 11.34 -4.01 -8.38
CA SER A 224 12.17 -3.27 -9.34
C SER A 224 12.21 -1.79 -8.95
N GLY A 225 13.03 -1.00 -9.62
CA GLY A 225 13.11 0.45 -9.38
C GLY A 225 14.42 1.05 -9.86
N VAL A 226 14.61 2.32 -9.61
CA VAL A 226 15.75 3.11 -10.14
C VAL A 226 17.12 2.58 -9.68
N ASN A 227 17.18 1.88 -8.54
CA ASN A 227 18.41 1.31 -8.01
C ASN A 227 18.61 -0.17 -8.37
N PHE A 228 17.68 -0.80 -9.09
CA PHE A 228 17.72 -2.24 -9.38
C PHE A 228 19.00 -2.65 -10.09
N GLU A 229 19.32 -2.03 -11.22
CA GLU A 229 20.50 -2.37 -12.03
C GLU A 229 21.81 -2.14 -11.25
N ARG A 230 21.88 -1.07 -10.46
CA ARG A 230 23.06 -0.80 -9.63
C ARG A 230 23.29 -1.88 -8.58
N ILE A 231 22.22 -2.32 -7.90
CA ILE A 231 22.30 -3.38 -6.87
C ILE A 231 22.62 -4.71 -7.53
N LYS A 232 21.97 -5.03 -8.66
CA LYS A 232 22.21 -6.24 -9.42
C LYS A 232 23.68 -6.33 -9.90
N LYS A 233 24.22 -5.25 -10.45
CA LYS A 233 25.62 -5.19 -10.88
C LYS A 233 26.60 -5.48 -9.72
N ARG A 234 26.31 -4.95 -8.51
CA ARG A 234 27.12 -5.25 -7.31
C ARG A 234 27.05 -6.73 -6.93
N VAL A 235 25.88 -7.36 -7.03
CA VAL A 235 25.73 -8.80 -6.78
C VAL A 235 26.46 -9.62 -7.85
N ASP A 236 26.32 -9.27 -9.13
CA ASP A 236 26.95 -9.98 -10.24
C ASP A 236 28.49 -9.92 -10.20
N SER A 237 29.08 -8.89 -9.57
CA SER A 237 30.54 -8.74 -9.42
C SER A 237 31.12 -9.52 -8.23
N ASP A 238 30.32 -10.18 -7.40
CA ASP A 238 30.76 -10.88 -6.20
C ASP A 238 30.29 -12.33 -6.25
N VAL A 239 31.21 -13.28 -6.19
CA VAL A 239 30.94 -14.73 -6.30
C VAL A 239 30.00 -15.23 -5.21
N PHE A 240 30.21 -14.79 -3.97
CA PHE A 240 29.36 -15.17 -2.84
C PHE A 240 27.94 -14.61 -3.01
N LEU A 241 27.79 -13.31 -3.31
CA LEU A 241 26.48 -12.68 -3.47
C LEU A 241 25.69 -13.31 -4.63
N ARG A 242 26.34 -13.62 -5.75
CA ARG A 242 25.68 -14.30 -6.89
C ARG A 242 25.08 -15.66 -6.52
N LYS A 243 25.72 -16.39 -5.61
CA LYS A 243 25.24 -17.71 -5.15
C LYS A 243 24.06 -17.57 -4.19
N HIS A 244 24.02 -16.51 -3.37
CA HIS A 244 23.11 -16.40 -2.23
C HIS A 244 21.96 -15.41 -2.43
N ILE A 245 21.97 -14.60 -3.50
CA ILE A 245 20.93 -13.58 -3.73
C ILE A 245 20.13 -13.84 -5.00
N PHE A 246 18.83 -13.87 -4.86
CA PHE A 246 17.88 -14.03 -5.94
C PHE A 246 17.13 -12.73 -6.23
N PHE A 247 16.97 -12.39 -7.50
CA PHE A 247 16.16 -11.26 -7.96
C PHE A 247 14.96 -11.77 -8.73
N THR A 248 13.77 -11.33 -8.39
CA THR A 248 12.54 -11.70 -9.10
C THR A 248 12.13 -10.67 -10.15
N GLY A 249 12.65 -9.43 -10.03
CA GLY A 249 12.07 -8.28 -10.71
C GLY A 249 10.71 -7.89 -10.12
N ALA A 250 9.97 -7.05 -10.85
CA ALA A 250 8.62 -6.69 -10.45
C ALA A 250 7.66 -7.86 -10.72
N VAL A 251 6.95 -8.30 -9.68
CA VAL A 251 5.94 -9.35 -9.76
C VAL A 251 4.53 -8.76 -9.56
N SER A 252 3.53 -9.41 -10.11
CA SER A 252 2.12 -9.01 -9.93
C SER A 252 1.54 -9.49 -8.61
N ASP A 253 2.09 -10.56 -8.05
CA ASP A 253 1.69 -11.19 -6.79
C ASP A 253 2.92 -11.55 -5.97
N THR A 254 2.92 -11.14 -4.70
CA THR A 254 4.02 -11.37 -3.76
C THR A 254 3.75 -12.52 -2.80
N SER A 255 2.54 -13.07 -2.78
CA SER A 255 2.12 -14.08 -1.79
C SER A 255 2.99 -15.32 -1.80
N GLY A 256 3.28 -15.88 -2.97
CA GLY A 256 4.14 -17.06 -3.10
C GLY A 256 5.58 -16.81 -2.62
N TRP A 257 6.14 -15.64 -2.89
CA TRP A 257 7.46 -15.26 -2.39
C TRP A 257 7.48 -15.09 -0.88
N LEU A 258 6.45 -14.44 -0.30
CA LEU A 258 6.31 -14.32 1.16
C LEU A 258 6.15 -15.70 1.82
N ASN A 259 5.45 -16.63 1.18
CA ASN A 259 5.34 -18.00 1.66
C ASN A 259 6.69 -18.74 1.64
N ALA A 260 7.52 -18.50 0.62
CA ALA A 260 8.84 -19.13 0.50
C ALA A 260 9.85 -18.66 1.58
N MET A 261 9.74 -17.40 2.03
CA MET A 261 10.66 -16.78 3.00
C MET A 261 10.54 -17.41 4.39
N ASP A 262 11.60 -17.30 5.17
CA ASP A 262 11.64 -17.67 6.60
C ASP A 262 11.63 -16.44 7.50
N LEU A 263 12.19 -15.32 7.05
CA LEU A 263 12.21 -14.05 7.77
C LEU A 263 12.09 -12.88 6.79
N PHE A 264 11.31 -11.87 7.16
CA PHE A 264 11.14 -10.65 6.36
C PHE A 264 12.09 -9.54 6.83
N LEU A 265 12.79 -8.88 5.90
CA LEU A 265 13.74 -7.81 6.21
C LEU A 265 13.27 -6.49 5.59
N LEU A 266 13.21 -5.42 6.38
CA LEU A 266 12.79 -4.09 5.90
C LEU A 266 13.75 -2.99 6.39
N PRO A 267 14.89 -2.77 5.70
CA PRO A 267 15.90 -1.78 6.07
C PRO A 267 15.57 -0.36 5.60
N SER A 268 14.29 -0.02 5.48
CA SER A 268 13.83 1.26 4.96
C SER A 268 14.30 2.42 5.82
N LEU A 269 14.68 3.55 5.19
CA LEU A 269 15.06 4.78 5.89
C LEU A 269 13.85 5.46 6.55
N TYR A 270 12.66 5.30 6.00
CA TYR A 270 11.39 5.79 6.54
C TYR A 270 10.23 5.05 5.90
N GLU A 271 9.17 4.81 6.69
CA GLU A 271 7.88 4.27 6.24
C GLU A 271 6.74 4.91 7.04
N GLY A 272 5.59 5.08 6.38
CA GLY A 272 4.35 5.34 7.09
C GLY A 272 3.74 4.04 7.60
N GLN A 273 3.04 3.34 6.70
CA GLN A 273 2.51 2.01 6.95
C GLN A 273 2.81 1.12 5.72
N PRO A 274 3.89 0.33 5.78
CA PRO A 274 4.28 -0.49 4.63
C PRO A 274 3.34 -1.67 4.45
N TYR A 275 2.62 -1.73 3.33
CA TYR A 275 1.75 -2.86 2.98
C TYR A 275 2.50 -4.19 3.02
N THR A 276 3.74 -4.22 2.51
CA THR A 276 4.55 -5.44 2.47
C THR A 276 4.86 -6.02 3.84
N LEU A 277 4.92 -5.19 4.89
CA LEU A 277 5.08 -5.66 6.26
C LEU A 277 3.80 -6.30 6.79
N ILE A 278 2.62 -5.74 6.44
CA ILE A 278 1.33 -6.34 6.80
C ILE A 278 1.12 -7.66 6.04
N GLU A 279 1.51 -7.71 4.76
CA GLU A 279 1.47 -8.91 3.92
C GLU A 279 2.37 -10.02 4.49
N ALA A 280 3.61 -9.67 4.87
CA ALA A 280 4.56 -10.59 5.51
C ALA A 280 4.00 -11.11 6.86
N THR A 281 3.45 -10.22 7.68
CA THR A 281 2.80 -10.59 8.94
C THR A 281 1.63 -11.56 8.70
N ALA A 282 0.76 -11.30 7.73
CA ALA A 282 -0.36 -12.19 7.39
C ALA A 282 0.10 -13.59 6.97
N SER A 283 1.24 -13.69 6.27
CA SER A 283 1.82 -14.99 5.92
C SER A 283 2.59 -15.67 7.08
N GLY A 284 2.45 -15.18 8.31
CA GLY A 284 3.06 -15.75 9.51
C GLY A 284 4.57 -15.52 9.64
N LEU A 285 5.14 -14.54 8.91
CA LEU A 285 6.54 -14.17 9.02
C LEU A 285 6.80 -13.28 10.24
N ASP A 286 7.92 -13.53 10.88
CA ASP A 286 8.55 -12.55 11.74
C ASP A 286 9.37 -11.59 10.87
N ALA A 287 9.65 -10.39 11.38
CA ALA A 287 10.36 -9.37 10.62
C ALA A 287 11.46 -8.69 11.44
N VAL A 288 12.57 -8.36 10.76
CA VAL A 288 13.58 -7.43 11.26
C VAL A 288 13.50 -6.16 10.42
N VAL A 289 13.25 -5.04 11.07
CA VAL A 289 13.03 -3.76 10.39
C VAL A 289 13.93 -2.68 10.97
N SER A 290 14.15 -1.62 10.19
CA SER A 290 14.85 -0.45 10.69
C SER A 290 14.08 0.23 11.82
N ASN A 291 14.75 0.67 12.87
CA ASN A 291 14.19 1.43 13.99
C ASN A 291 13.74 2.86 13.59
N THR A 292 14.00 3.29 12.36
CA THR A 292 13.44 4.52 11.80
C THR A 292 11.95 4.37 11.44
N ILE A 293 11.45 3.13 11.40
CA ILE A 293 10.04 2.79 11.20
C ILE A 293 9.34 2.83 12.56
N SER A 294 8.18 3.49 12.62
CA SER A 294 7.39 3.57 13.86
C SER A 294 7.03 2.19 14.42
N SER A 295 7.19 2.02 15.72
CA SER A 295 6.76 0.80 16.46
C SER A 295 5.25 0.54 16.38
N GLU A 296 4.44 1.53 16.01
CA GLU A 296 3.01 1.33 15.71
C GLU A 296 2.74 0.32 14.59
N ASN A 297 3.77 0.02 13.76
CA ASN A 297 3.69 -1.00 12.72
C ASN A 297 3.83 -2.44 13.26
N ASP A 298 4.22 -2.63 14.53
CA ASP A 298 4.23 -3.94 15.17
C ASP A 298 2.83 -4.33 15.66
N LEU A 299 2.04 -4.82 14.72
CA LEU A 299 0.63 -5.08 14.94
C LEU A 299 0.34 -6.35 15.76
N VAL A 300 1.28 -7.30 15.81
CA VAL A 300 1.06 -8.62 16.41
C VAL A 300 2.22 -9.10 17.28
N SER A 301 3.20 -8.24 17.56
CA SER A 301 4.43 -8.54 18.32
C SER A 301 5.34 -9.55 17.61
N ASN A 302 5.53 -9.36 16.30
CA ASN A 302 6.38 -10.18 15.44
C ASN A 302 7.54 -9.40 14.78
N ILE A 303 7.83 -8.18 15.26
CA ILE A 303 8.82 -7.29 14.64
C ILE A 303 9.94 -6.97 15.64
N SER A 304 11.18 -7.14 15.18
CA SER A 304 12.38 -6.60 15.83
C SER A 304 12.82 -5.32 15.14
N PHE A 305 13.05 -4.27 15.91
CA PHE A 305 13.47 -2.95 15.40
C PHE A 305 14.96 -2.77 15.65
N GLU A 306 15.76 -2.67 14.56
CA GLU A 306 17.22 -2.60 14.66
C GLU A 306 17.78 -1.34 14.00
N ARG A 307 18.88 -0.83 14.53
CA ARG A 307 19.55 0.36 14.00
C ARG A 307 20.24 0.02 12.68
N LEU A 308 20.10 0.89 11.69
CA LEU A 308 20.76 0.73 10.39
C LEU A 308 22.29 0.82 10.45
N ASP A 309 22.83 1.53 11.44
CA ASP A 309 24.27 1.69 11.67
C ASP A 309 24.86 0.57 12.54
N SER A 310 24.09 -0.44 12.94
CA SER A 310 24.53 -1.59 13.72
C SER A 310 24.27 -2.93 12.99
N PRO A 311 25.05 -3.29 11.96
CA PRO A 311 24.88 -4.57 11.24
C PRO A 311 24.93 -5.80 12.16
N LYS A 312 25.71 -5.75 13.24
CA LYS A 312 25.83 -6.84 14.22
C LYS A 312 24.49 -7.17 14.88
N ASP A 313 23.67 -6.16 15.23
CA ASP A 313 22.36 -6.38 15.85
C ASP A 313 21.42 -7.06 14.87
N TRP A 314 21.42 -6.65 13.60
CA TRP A 314 20.67 -7.33 12.54
C TRP A 314 21.08 -8.80 12.42
N VAL A 315 22.40 -9.10 12.37
CA VAL A 315 22.90 -10.46 12.27
C VAL A 315 22.46 -11.31 13.46
N GLN A 316 22.55 -10.76 14.69
CA GLN A 316 22.11 -11.48 15.88
C GLN A 316 20.61 -11.82 15.83
N LYS A 317 19.77 -10.86 15.40
CA LYS A 317 18.33 -11.08 15.28
C LYS A 317 17.95 -12.05 14.17
N ILE A 318 18.64 -12.02 13.03
CA ILE A 318 18.43 -12.93 11.93
C ILE A 318 18.80 -14.38 12.32
N LYS A 319 19.83 -14.57 13.16
CA LYS A 319 20.29 -15.90 13.60
C LYS A 319 19.46 -16.53 14.73
N ILE A 320 18.46 -15.81 15.27
CA ILE A 320 17.55 -16.42 16.25
C ILE A 320 16.75 -17.53 15.57
N PRO A 321 16.67 -18.74 16.18
CA PRO A 321 15.92 -19.84 15.58
C PRO A 321 14.47 -19.43 15.26
N ILE A 322 14.08 -19.64 14.01
CA ILE A 322 12.71 -19.34 13.56
C ILE A 322 11.82 -20.45 14.09
N ALA A 323 10.84 -20.08 14.92
CA ALA A 323 9.93 -21.05 15.52
C ALA A 323 9.15 -21.81 14.43
N ASN A 324 9.08 -23.14 14.57
CA ASN A 324 8.21 -23.99 13.78
C ASN A 324 6.73 -23.60 13.99
N LYS A 325 5.80 -24.11 13.15
CA LYS A 325 4.34 -23.85 13.21
C LYS A 325 3.92 -22.51 12.57
N ARG A 326 4.48 -22.22 11.39
CA ARG A 326 4.18 -20.98 10.67
C ARG A 326 2.68 -20.85 10.33
N GLU A 327 2.01 -21.93 10.01
CA GLU A 327 0.56 -21.94 9.76
C GLU A 327 -0.24 -21.44 10.98
N LEU A 328 0.09 -21.92 12.18
CA LEU A 328 -0.56 -21.46 13.42
C LEU A 328 -0.30 -19.96 13.67
N ARG A 329 0.91 -19.49 13.36
CA ARG A 329 1.23 -18.06 13.46
C ARG A 329 0.42 -17.26 12.45
N SER A 330 0.36 -17.69 11.18
CA SER A 330 -0.41 -17.01 10.13
C SER A 330 -1.90 -16.91 10.53
N ASN A 331 -2.50 -18.00 11.04
CA ASN A 331 -3.87 -17.99 11.56
C ASN A 331 -4.05 -16.94 12.65
N SER A 332 -3.18 -16.96 13.68
CA SER A 332 -3.24 -16.02 14.82
C SER A 332 -3.01 -14.57 14.36
N TYR A 333 -2.04 -14.34 13.48
CA TYR A 333 -1.70 -13.00 12.98
C TYR A 333 -2.81 -12.43 12.09
N CYS A 334 -3.37 -13.23 11.19
CA CYS A 334 -4.53 -12.83 10.38
C CYS A 334 -5.72 -12.45 11.24
N GLN A 335 -6.03 -13.22 12.31
CA GLN A 335 -7.09 -12.88 13.23
C GLN A 335 -6.84 -11.52 13.93
N LYS A 336 -5.65 -11.30 14.47
CA LYS A 336 -5.28 -10.03 15.11
C LYS A 336 -5.28 -8.85 14.12
N LEU A 337 -4.79 -9.06 12.88
CA LEU A 337 -4.83 -8.05 11.82
C LEU A 337 -6.27 -7.67 11.46
N LYS A 338 -7.18 -8.65 11.38
CA LYS A 338 -8.60 -8.42 11.13
C LYS A 338 -9.24 -7.61 12.24
N GLU A 339 -9.02 -7.97 13.51
CA GLU A 339 -9.51 -7.24 14.70
C GLU A 339 -9.00 -5.80 14.72
N LYS A 340 -7.76 -5.57 14.29
CA LYS A 340 -7.16 -4.24 14.17
C LYS A 340 -7.59 -3.48 12.91
N GLY A 341 -8.48 -4.04 12.06
CA GLY A 341 -9.03 -3.37 10.89
C GLY A 341 -8.12 -3.36 9.66
N TYR A 342 -7.27 -4.38 9.50
CA TYR A 342 -6.39 -4.52 8.33
C TYR A 342 -6.92 -5.52 7.29
N ASP A 343 -8.17 -5.97 7.39
CA ASP A 343 -8.84 -6.73 6.35
C ASP A 343 -9.50 -5.80 5.34
N THR A 344 -9.07 -5.90 4.07
CA THR A 344 -9.58 -5.01 3.00
C THR A 344 -11.06 -5.26 2.69
N THR A 345 -11.56 -6.48 2.87
CA THR A 345 -12.96 -6.84 2.62
C THR A 345 -13.87 -6.21 3.68
N GLU A 346 -13.50 -6.31 4.96
CA GLU A 346 -14.26 -5.69 6.04
C GLU A 346 -14.21 -4.16 5.95
N ASN A 347 -13.06 -3.60 5.61
CA ASN A 347 -12.89 -2.16 5.38
C ASN A 347 -13.76 -1.64 4.23
N ALA A 348 -13.85 -2.39 3.13
CA ALA A 348 -14.71 -2.05 2.01
C ALA A 348 -16.20 -2.10 2.38
N LYS A 349 -16.65 -3.12 3.16
CA LYS A 349 -18.02 -3.19 3.69
C LYS A 349 -18.33 -1.98 4.59
N MET A 350 -17.40 -1.62 5.47
CA MET A 350 -17.53 -0.48 6.37
C MET A 350 -17.64 0.85 5.58
N LEU A 351 -16.86 0.99 4.52
CA LEU A 351 -16.89 2.15 3.63
C LEU A 351 -18.21 2.23 2.85
N LEU A 352 -18.72 1.11 2.32
CA LEU A 352 -20.05 1.07 1.68
C LEU A 352 -21.18 1.42 2.64
N LYS A 353 -21.13 0.93 3.88
CA LYS A 353 -22.10 1.30 4.92
C LYS A 353 -22.07 2.80 5.19
N TYR A 354 -20.88 3.39 5.26
CA TYR A 354 -20.70 4.84 5.39
C TYR A 354 -21.30 5.61 4.21
N TYR A 355 -21.08 5.13 2.97
CA TYR A 355 -21.65 5.73 1.77
C TYR A 355 -23.19 5.73 1.81
N LYS A 356 -23.79 4.57 2.10
CA LYS A 356 -25.27 4.43 2.22
C LYS A 356 -25.84 5.38 3.26
N LYS A 357 -25.18 5.48 4.43
CA LYS A 357 -25.56 6.44 5.48
C LYS A 357 -25.45 7.89 4.99
N LYS A 358 -24.42 8.24 4.20
CA LYS A 358 -24.29 9.60 3.68
C LYS A 358 -25.36 9.94 2.64
N ILE A 359 -25.71 9.01 1.77
CA ILE A 359 -26.77 9.19 0.78
C ILE A 359 -28.13 9.39 1.46
N SER A 360 -28.43 8.63 2.53
CA SER A 360 -29.72 8.74 3.23
C SER A 360 -29.97 10.11 3.88
N LEU A 361 -28.92 10.92 4.11
CA LEU A 361 -29.06 12.30 4.61
C LEU A 361 -29.55 13.30 3.54
N TYR A 362 -29.64 12.88 2.27
CA TYR A 362 -30.02 13.72 1.13
C TYR A 362 -31.22 13.17 0.35
N LYS A 363 -31.81 12.07 0.82
CA LYS A 363 -33.12 11.58 0.39
C LYS A 363 -34.21 12.24 1.20
#